data_3c5d1a27d15d19cabc3c24e1d9e49067
#
_entry.id   3c5d1a27d15d19cabc3c24e1d9e49067
#
_cell.length_a   1.000
_cell.length_b   1.000
_cell.length_c   1.000
_cell.angle_alpha   90.00
_cell.angle_beta   90.00
_cell.angle_gamma   90.00
#
_symmetry.space_group_name_H-M   'P 1'
#
loop_
_entity.id
_entity.type
_entity.pdbx_description
1 polymer ?
#
loop_
_entity_poly.entity_id
_entity_poly.type
_entity_poly.pdbx_seq_one_letter_code
_entity_poly.pdbx_strand_id
1 'polypeptide(L)'
;GRRIIWLAHESAPKNFTAVDVSDPRKPKVVCQTDLPQSHMRSNSLETCGNIMAVAYQTQKKGLQPAGMELFDISNPEKPKSISFYDCSGPHSRGVHQLWFCDGEYVHMASSSPDFVPTHPSDDQFYRCIDVRNPSKPVELGRWHMPGTKQGDNVMPPPRHPLDKGYRAHNCNVYPQRPDRCYLAYIDGGMFVLDISDKANPKRISEWTRRPSASWKRQDETCPS
;
A
#
# COMPACT_ATOMS: atom_id res chain seq x y z
N GLY A 1 8.78 -29.38 -0.23
CA GLY A 1 9.46 -28.28 -0.88
C GLY A 1 10.04 -27.30 0.14
N ARG A 2 10.93 -26.41 -0.25
CA ARG A 2 11.47 -25.35 0.62
C ARG A 2 10.34 -24.38 1.03
N ARG A 3 10.39 -23.93 2.28
CA ARG A 3 9.50 -22.89 2.80
C ARG A 3 10.29 -21.61 2.97
N ILE A 4 9.95 -20.59 2.19
CA ILE A 4 10.65 -19.31 2.18
C ILE A 4 9.73 -18.23 2.77
N ILE A 5 10.26 -17.46 3.72
CA ILE A 5 9.67 -16.21 4.20
C ILE A 5 10.38 -15.06 3.51
N TRP A 6 9.60 -14.11 3.00
CA TRP A 6 10.09 -12.87 2.42
C TRP A 6 9.84 -11.72 3.38
N LEU A 7 10.85 -10.90 3.61
CA LEU A 7 10.82 -9.80 4.57
C LEU A 7 11.16 -8.50 3.84
N ALA A 8 10.26 -7.52 3.89
CA ALA A 8 10.53 -6.15 3.45
C ALA A 8 11.35 -5.40 4.50
N HIS A 9 12.09 -4.37 4.07
CA HIS A 9 12.87 -3.50 4.94
C HIS A 9 12.36 -2.06 4.86
N GLU A 10 11.87 -1.54 5.97
CA GLU A 10 11.34 -0.17 6.03
C GLU A 10 12.41 0.93 6.01
N SER A 11 13.68 0.56 5.89
CA SER A 11 14.79 1.51 5.84
C SER A 11 15.94 1.03 4.96
N ALA A 12 16.60 1.99 4.30
CA ALA A 12 17.81 1.72 3.52
C ALA A 12 18.94 1.14 4.41
N PRO A 13 19.89 0.40 3.84
CA PRO A 13 20.08 0.17 2.39
C PRO A 13 19.41 -1.08 1.84
N LYS A 14 18.80 -1.92 2.69
CA LYS A 14 18.27 -3.21 2.27
C LYS A 14 16.87 -3.09 1.68
N ASN A 15 16.61 -3.90 0.64
CA ASN A 15 15.33 -4.00 -0.04
C ASN A 15 14.47 -5.10 0.60
N PHE A 16 14.83 -6.35 0.37
CA PHE A 16 14.13 -7.49 0.97
C PHE A 16 15.10 -8.64 1.27
N THR A 17 14.65 -9.55 2.12
CA THR A 17 15.41 -10.73 2.52
C THR A 17 14.53 -11.97 2.34
N ALA A 18 15.10 -13.03 1.71
CA ALA A 18 14.51 -14.35 1.66
C ALA A 18 15.16 -15.24 2.73
N VAL A 19 14.34 -15.89 3.54
CA VAL A 19 14.77 -16.78 4.62
C VAL A 19 14.16 -18.16 4.41
N ASP A 20 15.02 -19.17 4.27
CA ASP A 20 14.58 -20.57 4.29
C ASP A 20 14.24 -20.99 5.72
N VAL A 21 12.97 -21.31 5.93
CA VAL A 21 12.40 -21.79 7.20
C VAL A 21 11.88 -23.21 7.08
N SER A 22 12.42 -24.02 6.18
CA SER A 22 12.07 -25.43 6.03
C SER A 22 12.29 -26.21 7.33
N ASP A 23 13.37 -25.91 8.06
CA ASP A 23 13.52 -26.20 9.50
C ASP A 23 13.37 -24.88 10.28
N PRO A 24 12.24 -24.64 10.94
CA PRO A 24 11.99 -23.36 11.63
C PRO A 24 12.92 -23.13 12.85
N ARG A 25 13.62 -24.16 13.31
CA ARG A 25 14.63 -24.04 14.37
C ARG A 25 16.01 -23.64 13.85
N LYS A 26 16.21 -23.69 12.53
CA LYS A 26 17.47 -23.38 11.85
C LYS A 26 17.21 -22.52 10.61
N PRO A 27 16.64 -21.30 10.77
CA PRO A 27 16.38 -20.43 9.64
C PRO A 27 17.69 -20.02 8.96
N LYS A 28 17.67 -19.92 7.62
CA LYS A 28 18.83 -19.53 6.82
C LYS A 28 18.46 -18.41 5.87
N VAL A 29 19.19 -17.30 5.91
CA VAL A 29 19.12 -16.28 4.85
C VAL A 29 19.66 -16.89 3.56
N VAL A 30 18.85 -16.87 2.50
CA VAL A 30 19.24 -17.42 1.19
C VAL A 30 19.41 -16.31 0.14
N CYS A 31 18.80 -15.16 0.36
CA CYS A 31 18.98 -13.98 -0.47
C CYS A 31 18.74 -12.72 0.36
N GLN A 32 19.50 -11.67 0.11
CA GLN A 32 19.25 -10.33 0.59
C GLN A 32 19.69 -9.34 -0.50
N THR A 33 18.83 -8.39 -0.86
CA THR A 33 19.11 -7.40 -1.90
C THR A 33 19.16 -6.00 -1.32
N ASP A 34 19.84 -5.10 -2.02
CA ASP A 34 19.86 -3.68 -1.69
C ASP A 34 18.75 -2.93 -2.41
N LEU A 35 18.29 -1.80 -1.82
CA LEU A 35 17.33 -0.91 -2.47
C LEU A 35 17.91 -0.33 -3.76
N PRO A 36 17.08 -0.16 -4.80
CA PRO A 36 17.52 0.49 -6.03
C PRO A 36 17.99 1.93 -5.82
N GLN A 37 17.43 2.62 -4.83
CA GLN A 37 17.74 4.02 -4.52
C GLN A 37 17.70 4.26 -3.00
N SER A 38 18.62 5.08 -2.49
CA SER A 38 18.75 5.37 -1.05
C SER A 38 17.63 6.23 -0.46
N HIS A 39 16.85 6.92 -1.31
CA HIS A 39 15.74 7.77 -0.89
C HIS A 39 14.39 7.04 -0.79
N MET A 40 14.38 5.73 -1.01
CA MET A 40 13.19 4.90 -0.88
C MET A 40 13.35 3.82 0.19
N ARG A 41 12.26 3.16 0.48
CA ARG A 41 12.19 1.96 1.33
C ARG A 41 11.23 0.95 0.71
N SER A 42 11.47 -0.33 0.91
CA SER A 42 10.49 -1.37 0.63
C SER A 42 9.52 -1.46 1.81
N ASN A 43 8.40 -0.79 1.68
CA ASN A 43 7.47 -0.61 2.81
C ASN A 43 6.56 -1.82 3.03
N SER A 44 6.30 -2.59 2.00
CA SER A 44 5.46 -3.79 2.00
C SER A 44 5.88 -4.71 0.87
N LEU A 45 5.67 -6.00 1.04
CA LEU A 45 5.74 -6.98 -0.05
C LEU A 45 4.73 -8.10 0.18
N GLU A 46 4.27 -8.70 -0.92
CA GLU A 46 3.38 -9.85 -0.93
C GLU A 46 3.78 -10.81 -2.03
N THR A 47 3.49 -12.09 -1.82
CA THR A 47 3.81 -13.14 -2.78
C THR A 47 2.59 -13.97 -3.14
N CYS A 48 2.43 -14.28 -4.44
CA CYS A 48 1.46 -15.25 -4.92
C CYS A 48 2.10 -16.14 -5.98
N GLY A 49 2.16 -17.44 -5.74
CA GLY A 49 2.90 -18.37 -6.59
C GLY A 49 4.37 -17.99 -6.69
N ASN A 50 4.86 -17.80 -7.91
CA ASN A 50 6.24 -17.40 -8.19
C ASN A 50 6.42 -15.90 -8.43
N ILE A 51 5.40 -15.10 -8.17
CA ILE A 51 5.46 -13.64 -8.31
C ILE A 51 5.48 -12.99 -6.93
N MET A 52 6.36 -12.01 -6.77
CA MET A 52 6.40 -11.12 -5.61
C MET A 52 6.20 -9.68 -6.06
N ALA A 53 5.29 -8.97 -5.39
CA ALA A 53 5.10 -7.54 -5.54
C ALA A 53 5.76 -6.82 -4.36
N VAL A 54 6.59 -5.81 -4.65
CA VAL A 54 7.30 -5.00 -3.64
C VAL A 54 6.86 -3.55 -3.76
N ALA A 55 6.40 -2.98 -2.65
CA ALA A 55 5.99 -1.58 -2.55
C ALA A 55 7.18 -0.68 -2.22
N TYR A 56 7.48 0.27 -3.09
CA TYR A 56 8.48 1.29 -2.81
C TYR A 56 7.84 2.63 -2.46
N GLN A 57 8.17 3.10 -1.27
CA GLN A 57 7.77 4.41 -0.78
C GLN A 57 9.00 5.30 -0.59
N THR A 58 8.92 6.54 -1.07
CA THR A 58 9.98 7.53 -0.87
C THR A 58 9.81 8.28 0.46
N GLN A 59 10.92 8.81 0.97
CA GLN A 59 10.96 9.58 2.22
C GLN A 59 10.19 10.90 2.11
N LYS A 60 10.20 11.52 0.93
CA LYS A 60 9.52 12.79 0.64
C LYS A 60 8.73 12.68 -0.66
N LYS A 61 7.70 13.51 -0.78
CA LYS A 61 6.95 13.66 -2.03
C LYS A 61 7.82 14.19 -3.15
N GLY A 62 7.49 13.80 -4.38
CA GLY A 62 8.18 14.26 -5.57
C GLY A 62 9.50 13.56 -5.87
N LEU A 63 9.99 12.68 -4.99
CA LEU A 63 11.18 11.88 -5.29
C LEU A 63 10.84 10.74 -6.24
N GLN A 64 11.78 10.42 -7.13
CA GLN A 64 11.64 9.40 -8.17
C GLN A 64 12.85 8.47 -8.20
N PRO A 65 12.65 7.18 -8.55
CA PRO A 65 11.38 6.52 -8.80
C PRO A 65 10.63 6.22 -7.49
N ALA A 66 9.30 6.01 -7.58
CA ALA A 66 8.46 5.55 -6.49
C ALA A 66 7.31 4.72 -7.06
N GLY A 67 7.05 3.52 -6.56
CA GLY A 67 6.06 2.66 -7.21
C GLY A 67 6.03 1.24 -6.67
N MET A 68 5.70 0.29 -7.55
CA MET A 68 5.67 -1.13 -7.26
C MET A 68 6.56 -1.87 -8.26
N GLU A 69 7.34 -2.83 -7.77
CA GLU A 69 8.12 -3.70 -8.63
C GLU A 69 7.66 -5.15 -8.49
N LEU A 70 7.55 -5.83 -9.62
CA LEU A 70 7.23 -7.25 -9.68
C LEU A 70 8.50 -8.07 -9.92
N PHE A 71 8.63 -9.17 -9.17
CA PHE A 71 9.75 -10.08 -9.26
C PHE A 71 9.30 -11.50 -9.54
N ASP A 72 10.05 -12.20 -10.38
CA ASP A 72 10.04 -13.67 -10.45
C ASP A 72 10.88 -14.23 -9.31
N ILE A 73 10.24 -14.96 -8.40
CA ILE A 73 10.84 -15.61 -7.23
C ILE A 73 10.86 -17.14 -7.35
N SER A 74 10.74 -17.69 -8.54
CA SER A 74 10.85 -19.13 -8.81
C SER A 74 12.17 -19.71 -8.30
N ASN A 75 13.24 -18.90 -8.33
CA ASN A 75 14.48 -19.17 -7.62
C ASN A 75 14.66 -18.15 -6.48
N PRO A 76 14.40 -18.53 -5.22
CA PRO A 76 14.47 -17.59 -4.09
C PRO A 76 15.88 -17.08 -3.78
N GLU A 77 16.93 -17.72 -4.31
CA GLU A 77 18.30 -17.24 -4.17
C GLU A 77 18.68 -16.16 -5.18
N LYS A 78 17.92 -16.08 -6.28
CA LYS A 78 18.17 -15.16 -7.39
C LYS A 78 16.84 -14.57 -7.92
N PRO A 79 16.13 -13.77 -7.12
CA PRO A 79 14.92 -13.06 -7.59
C PRO A 79 15.25 -12.20 -8.81
N LYS A 80 14.37 -12.19 -9.79
CA LYS A 80 14.55 -11.40 -11.03
C LYS A 80 13.46 -10.36 -11.16
N SER A 81 13.83 -9.11 -11.36
CA SER A 81 12.89 -8.05 -11.70
C SER A 81 12.19 -8.38 -13.02
N ILE A 82 10.86 -8.23 -13.03
CA ILE A 82 10.02 -8.41 -14.22
C ILE A 82 9.63 -7.04 -14.78
N SER A 83 9.09 -6.16 -13.92
CA SER A 83 8.62 -4.84 -14.31
C SER A 83 8.54 -3.90 -13.11
N PHE A 84 8.58 -2.60 -13.41
CA PHE A 84 8.34 -1.54 -12.44
C PHE A 84 7.09 -0.75 -12.85
N TYR A 85 6.11 -0.65 -11.93
CA TYR A 85 4.91 0.17 -12.09
C TYR A 85 5.12 1.51 -11.39
N ASP A 86 5.33 2.57 -12.17
CA ASP A 86 5.65 3.89 -11.65
C ASP A 86 4.42 4.59 -11.06
N CYS A 87 4.55 5.07 -9.83
CA CYS A 87 3.59 5.89 -9.11
C CYS A 87 4.15 7.28 -8.76
N SER A 88 5.31 7.65 -9.34
CA SER A 88 5.97 8.94 -9.07
C SER A 88 5.09 10.12 -9.45
N GLY A 89 5.29 11.25 -8.81
CA GLY A 89 4.57 12.48 -9.08
C GLY A 89 4.82 13.55 -8.00
N PRO A 90 4.48 14.82 -8.25
CA PRO A 90 4.84 15.92 -7.35
C PRO A 90 4.22 15.79 -5.95
N HIS A 91 3.07 15.12 -5.85
CA HIS A 91 2.37 14.86 -4.59
C HIS A 91 2.52 13.42 -4.10
N SER A 92 3.23 12.57 -4.86
CA SER A 92 3.36 11.14 -4.59
C SER A 92 4.61 10.84 -3.76
N ARG A 93 4.46 9.82 -2.91
CA ARG A 93 5.55 9.09 -2.26
C ARG A 93 5.63 7.64 -2.73
N GLY A 94 4.84 7.26 -3.76
CA GLY A 94 4.78 5.89 -4.26
C GLY A 94 3.75 5.03 -3.54
N VAL A 95 4.12 3.77 -3.26
CA VAL A 95 3.23 2.76 -2.66
C VAL A 95 3.55 2.59 -1.18
N HIS A 96 2.54 2.74 -0.33
CA HIS A 96 2.69 2.56 1.11
C HIS A 96 2.51 1.09 1.52
N GLN A 97 1.42 0.47 1.07
CA GLN A 97 1.10 -0.92 1.35
C GLN A 97 0.41 -1.53 0.15
N LEU A 98 0.64 -2.80 -0.07
CA LEU A 98 -0.04 -3.57 -1.11
C LEU A 98 -0.56 -4.90 -0.55
N TRP A 99 -1.54 -5.49 -1.28
CA TRP A 99 -2.12 -6.79 -1.02
C TRP A 99 -2.25 -7.57 -2.33
N PHE A 100 -1.68 -8.77 -2.37
CA PHE A 100 -1.58 -9.59 -3.56
C PHE A 100 -1.79 -11.06 -3.20
N CYS A 101 -3.00 -11.57 -3.36
CA CYS A 101 -3.36 -12.91 -2.87
C CYS A 101 -3.91 -13.85 -3.94
N ASP A 102 -4.30 -13.34 -5.11
CA ASP A 102 -4.93 -14.13 -6.18
C ASP A 102 -4.04 -14.40 -7.39
N GLY A 103 -2.87 -13.74 -7.46
CA GLY A 103 -1.95 -13.83 -8.59
C GLY A 103 -2.37 -12.99 -9.81
N GLU A 104 -3.50 -12.28 -9.74
CA GLU A 104 -4.05 -11.53 -10.86
C GLU A 104 -4.09 -10.01 -10.61
N TYR A 105 -4.36 -9.60 -9.35
CA TYR A 105 -4.55 -8.19 -9.01
C TYR A 105 -3.77 -7.79 -7.78
N VAL A 106 -3.09 -6.66 -7.87
CA VAL A 106 -2.48 -6.00 -6.71
C VAL A 106 -3.38 -4.86 -6.27
N HIS A 107 -3.85 -4.94 -5.03
CA HIS A 107 -4.60 -3.90 -4.35
C HIS A 107 -3.61 -3.07 -3.53
N MET A 108 -3.55 -1.75 -3.74
CA MET A 108 -2.54 -0.95 -3.07
C MET A 108 -3.04 0.39 -2.56
N ALA A 109 -2.50 0.80 -1.42
CA ALA A 109 -2.58 2.14 -0.88
C ALA A 109 -1.39 2.94 -1.44
N SER A 110 -1.66 3.80 -2.40
CA SER A 110 -0.62 4.55 -3.11
C SER A 110 -1.12 5.90 -3.59
N SER A 111 -0.20 6.72 -4.08
CA SER A 111 -0.53 7.90 -4.88
C SER A 111 -0.44 7.62 -6.38
N SER A 112 -0.69 8.64 -7.18
CA SER A 112 -0.49 8.64 -8.64
C SER A 112 -0.09 10.04 -9.11
N PRO A 113 0.55 10.17 -10.30
CA PRO A 113 1.00 11.47 -10.81
C PRO A 113 -0.15 12.47 -11.05
N ASP A 114 -1.35 11.97 -11.34
CA ASP A 114 -2.56 12.75 -11.63
C ASP A 114 -3.44 13.03 -10.39
N PHE A 115 -3.01 12.61 -9.19
CA PHE A 115 -3.76 12.85 -7.95
C PHE A 115 -3.20 14.06 -7.22
N VAL A 116 -3.95 15.15 -7.21
CA VAL A 116 -3.64 16.35 -6.44
C VAL A 116 -4.50 16.33 -5.16
N PRO A 117 -3.90 16.11 -3.97
CA PRO A 117 -4.67 16.05 -2.74
C PRO A 117 -5.14 17.43 -2.30
N THR A 118 -6.34 17.53 -1.71
CA THR A 118 -6.86 18.75 -1.10
C THR A 118 -6.01 19.23 0.06
N HIS A 119 -5.49 18.29 0.85
CA HIS A 119 -4.52 18.56 1.91
C HIS A 119 -3.24 17.73 1.68
N PRO A 120 -2.04 18.29 1.93
CA PRO A 120 -0.80 17.56 1.68
C PRO A 120 -0.71 16.17 2.32
N SER A 121 -1.35 15.93 3.46
CA SER A 121 -1.31 14.63 4.14
C SER A 121 -2.25 13.57 3.54
N ASP A 122 -3.09 13.90 2.54
CA ASP A 122 -4.11 12.99 1.95
C ASP A 122 -3.61 12.36 0.66
N ASP A 123 -2.35 12.04 0.60
CA ASP A 123 -1.60 11.68 -0.61
C ASP A 123 -1.75 10.21 -1.03
N GLN A 124 -2.54 9.40 -0.33
CA GLN A 124 -2.67 7.96 -0.62
C GLN A 124 -4.14 7.54 -0.68
N PHE A 125 -4.45 6.72 -1.67
CA PHE A 125 -5.80 6.21 -1.92
C PHE A 125 -5.72 4.77 -2.44
N TYR A 126 -6.87 4.10 -2.56
CA TYR A 126 -6.96 2.75 -3.09
C TYR A 126 -6.79 2.72 -4.60
N ARG A 127 -5.97 1.77 -5.07
CA ARG A 127 -5.81 1.45 -6.50
C ARG A 127 -5.78 -0.06 -6.70
N CYS A 128 -6.37 -0.52 -7.79
CA CYS A 128 -6.33 -1.90 -8.25
C CYS A 128 -5.52 -2.00 -9.54
N ILE A 129 -4.47 -2.81 -9.53
CA ILE A 129 -3.56 -3.01 -10.65
C ILE A 129 -3.70 -4.44 -11.16
N ASP A 130 -4.00 -4.59 -12.45
CA ASP A 130 -3.98 -5.87 -13.15
C ASP A 130 -2.54 -6.28 -13.42
N VAL A 131 -2.15 -7.45 -12.91
CA VAL A 131 -0.82 -8.03 -13.07
C VAL A 131 -0.87 -9.42 -13.70
N ARG A 132 -1.99 -9.80 -14.35
CA ARG A 132 -2.11 -11.06 -15.09
C ARG A 132 -1.05 -11.18 -16.20
N ASN A 133 -0.66 -10.05 -16.75
CA ASN A 133 0.59 -9.94 -17.48
C ASN A 133 1.61 -9.17 -16.61
N PRO A 134 2.47 -9.85 -15.83
CA PRO A 134 3.36 -9.20 -14.88
C PRO A 134 4.43 -8.32 -15.56
N SER A 135 4.67 -8.49 -16.86
CA SER A 135 5.59 -7.63 -17.63
C SER A 135 4.95 -6.29 -18.03
N LYS A 136 3.62 -6.16 -17.89
CA LYS A 136 2.86 -4.97 -18.29
C LYS A 136 1.70 -4.70 -17.32
N PRO A 137 1.97 -4.31 -16.07
CA PRO A 137 0.93 -3.95 -15.11
C PRO A 137 0.08 -2.78 -15.59
N VAL A 138 -1.24 -2.84 -15.34
CA VAL A 138 -2.21 -1.81 -15.78
C VAL A 138 -3.16 -1.48 -14.65
N GLU A 139 -3.37 -0.18 -14.35
CA GLU A 139 -4.42 0.23 -13.43
C GLU A 139 -5.79 -0.04 -14.02
N LEU A 140 -6.64 -0.74 -13.27
CA LEU A 140 -8.05 -0.97 -13.63
C LEU A 140 -8.96 0.07 -13.01
N GLY A 141 -8.77 0.38 -11.72
CA GLY A 141 -9.64 1.31 -11.02
C GLY A 141 -9.05 1.81 -9.73
N ARG A 142 -9.71 2.84 -9.19
CA ARG A 142 -9.28 3.53 -7.97
C ARG A 142 -10.46 4.03 -7.17
N TRP A 143 -10.24 4.24 -5.89
CA TRP A 143 -11.18 4.91 -5.02
C TRP A 143 -10.45 5.77 -3.99
N HIS A 144 -10.91 6.98 -3.77
CA HIS A 144 -10.41 7.86 -2.72
C HIS A 144 -11.54 8.31 -1.81
N MET A 145 -11.22 8.62 -0.57
CA MET A 145 -12.19 9.21 0.35
C MET A 145 -12.68 10.55 -0.20
N PRO A 146 -14.01 10.77 -0.32
CA PRO A 146 -14.55 12.02 -0.84
C PRO A 146 -14.03 13.24 -0.08
N GLY A 147 -13.68 14.29 -0.81
CA GLY A 147 -13.11 15.53 -0.29
C GLY A 147 -11.57 15.54 -0.18
N THR A 148 -10.91 14.42 -0.42
CA THR A 148 -9.43 14.34 -0.31
C THR A 148 -8.69 14.68 -1.61
N LYS A 149 -9.40 14.79 -2.74
CA LYS A 149 -8.84 15.18 -4.03
C LYS A 149 -9.32 16.58 -4.43
N GLN A 150 -8.45 17.39 -5.03
CA GLN A 150 -8.84 18.67 -5.58
C GLN A 150 -9.87 18.49 -6.70
N GLY A 151 -10.95 19.28 -6.66
CA GLY A 151 -12.07 19.17 -7.57
C GLY A 151 -13.20 18.25 -7.08
N ASP A 152 -13.07 17.61 -5.92
CA ASP A 152 -14.20 16.91 -5.29
C ASP A 152 -15.32 17.90 -4.92
N ASN A 153 -16.58 17.47 -5.11
CA ASN A 153 -17.77 18.29 -4.81
C ASN A 153 -18.16 18.31 -3.33
N VAL A 154 -17.37 17.64 -2.48
CA VAL A 154 -17.60 17.55 -1.03
C VAL A 154 -16.34 17.91 -0.28
N MET A 155 -16.49 18.42 0.92
CA MET A 155 -15.37 18.67 1.82
C MET A 155 -15.09 17.43 2.69
N PRO A 156 -13.82 17.15 3.01
CA PRO A 156 -13.51 16.11 3.99
C PRO A 156 -14.01 16.51 5.38
N PRO A 157 -14.15 15.57 6.32
CA PRO A 157 -14.47 15.90 7.70
C PRO A 157 -13.47 16.92 8.29
N PRO A 158 -13.88 17.70 9.29
CA PRO A 158 -12.97 18.60 10.01
C PRO A 158 -11.77 17.83 10.58
N ARG A 159 -10.58 18.43 10.48
CA ARG A 159 -9.33 17.86 10.97
C ARG A 159 -9.10 18.25 12.43
N HIS A 160 -8.59 17.27 13.18
CA HIS A 160 -7.98 17.54 14.48
C HIS A 160 -6.51 17.94 14.28
N PRO A 161 -5.92 18.81 15.13
CA PRO A 161 -4.51 19.20 15.02
C PRO A 161 -3.50 18.03 15.05
N LEU A 162 -3.88 16.90 15.65
CA LEU A 162 -3.05 15.68 15.73
C LEU A 162 -3.24 14.72 14.54
N ASP A 163 -4.17 15.00 13.62
CA ASP A 163 -4.42 14.14 12.47
C ASP A 163 -3.21 14.04 11.56
N LYS A 164 -2.91 12.80 11.14
CA LYS A 164 -1.79 12.46 10.23
C LYS A 164 -2.20 12.43 8.76
N GLY A 165 -3.50 12.52 8.47
CA GLY A 165 -4.08 12.63 7.13
C GLY A 165 -5.18 11.64 6.85
N TYR A 166 -6.13 12.04 6.02
CA TYR A 166 -7.17 11.18 5.46
C TYR A 166 -6.59 10.43 4.27
N ARG A 167 -5.73 9.46 4.55
CA ARG A 167 -5.02 8.69 3.53
C ARG A 167 -5.16 7.19 3.76
N ALA A 168 -5.26 6.44 2.67
CA ALA A 168 -5.29 4.99 2.71
C ALA A 168 -3.99 4.44 3.32
N HIS A 169 -4.12 3.44 4.17
CA HIS A 169 -3.00 2.74 4.79
C HIS A 169 -2.96 1.28 4.33
N ASN A 170 -4.05 0.53 4.55
CA ASN A 170 -4.18 -0.87 4.16
C ASN A 170 -5.40 -1.08 3.27
N CYS A 171 -5.30 -2.02 2.34
CA CYS A 171 -6.35 -2.41 1.40
C CYS A 171 -6.40 -3.94 1.28
N ASN A 172 -7.03 -4.59 2.26
CA ASN A 172 -7.06 -6.03 2.37
C ASN A 172 -8.20 -6.64 1.55
N VAL A 173 -7.85 -7.62 0.72
CA VAL A 173 -8.80 -8.43 -0.05
C VAL A 173 -8.54 -9.90 0.26
N TYR A 174 -9.57 -10.63 0.67
CA TYR A 174 -9.41 -12.02 1.08
C TYR A 174 -9.95 -12.98 0.01
N PRO A 175 -9.30 -14.15 -0.19
CA PRO A 175 -9.76 -15.14 -1.18
C PRO A 175 -11.22 -15.58 -0.99
N GLN A 176 -11.73 -15.57 0.25
CA GLN A 176 -13.12 -15.91 0.59
C GLN A 176 -14.11 -14.80 0.17
N ARG A 177 -13.64 -13.58 -0.05
CA ARG A 177 -14.45 -12.41 -0.43
C ARG A 177 -13.66 -11.55 -1.43
N PRO A 178 -13.38 -12.07 -2.64
CA PRO A 178 -12.59 -11.37 -3.66
C PRO A 178 -13.35 -10.17 -4.26
N ASP A 179 -14.63 -10.06 -3.94
CA ASP A 179 -15.53 -8.96 -4.30
C ASP A 179 -15.50 -7.78 -3.31
N ARG A 180 -14.66 -7.86 -2.25
CA ARG A 180 -14.61 -6.85 -1.17
C ARG A 180 -13.18 -6.42 -0.88
N CYS A 181 -12.98 -5.10 -0.75
CA CYS A 181 -11.77 -4.53 -0.19
C CYS A 181 -12.09 -3.87 1.16
N TYR A 182 -11.36 -4.28 2.19
CA TYR A 182 -11.41 -3.69 3.52
C TYR A 182 -10.30 -2.67 3.62
N LEU A 183 -10.67 -1.40 3.52
CA LEU A 183 -9.77 -0.27 3.32
C LEU A 183 -9.67 0.55 4.60
N ALA A 184 -8.48 0.62 5.20
CA ALA A 184 -8.21 1.46 6.35
C ALA A 184 -7.61 2.81 5.92
N TYR A 185 -8.18 3.90 6.43
CA TYR A 185 -7.63 5.25 6.34
C TYR A 185 -7.15 5.70 7.71
N ILE A 186 -5.98 6.34 7.79
CA ILE A 186 -5.31 6.67 9.06
C ILE A 186 -6.26 7.45 9.98
N ASP A 187 -6.76 8.59 9.55
CA ASP A 187 -7.70 9.39 10.35
C ASP A 187 -9.14 9.35 9.81
N GLY A 188 -9.34 8.71 8.64
CA GLY A 188 -10.63 8.61 7.98
C GLY A 188 -11.50 7.43 8.45
N GLY A 189 -10.91 6.47 9.19
CA GLY A 189 -11.62 5.27 9.64
C GLY A 189 -11.47 4.09 8.67
N MET A 190 -12.48 3.25 8.60
CA MET A 190 -12.52 2.06 7.75
C MET A 190 -13.64 2.16 6.72
N PHE A 191 -13.33 1.76 5.50
CA PHE A 191 -14.29 1.67 4.39
C PHE A 191 -14.33 0.25 3.86
N VAL A 192 -15.52 -0.20 3.48
CA VAL A 192 -15.66 -1.44 2.71
C VAL A 192 -16.07 -1.07 1.30
N LEU A 193 -15.29 -1.52 0.33
CA LEU A 193 -15.57 -1.31 -1.08
C LEU A 193 -16.09 -2.60 -1.70
N ASP A 194 -17.11 -2.46 -2.55
CA ASP A 194 -17.47 -3.46 -3.56
C ASP A 194 -16.48 -3.31 -4.71
N ILE A 195 -15.72 -4.36 -4.96
CA ILE A 195 -14.73 -4.47 -6.04
C ILE A 195 -15.05 -5.63 -6.99
N SER A 196 -16.32 -6.07 -7.06
CA SER A 196 -16.78 -7.05 -8.06
C SER A 196 -16.46 -6.55 -9.47
N ASP A 197 -16.72 -5.26 -9.74
CA ASP A 197 -16.14 -4.54 -10.87
C ASP A 197 -14.90 -3.76 -10.40
N LYS A 198 -13.71 -4.29 -10.68
CA LYS A 198 -12.44 -3.70 -10.24
C LYS A 198 -12.14 -2.36 -10.91
N ALA A 199 -12.77 -2.08 -12.06
CA ALA A 199 -12.64 -0.79 -12.74
C ALA A 199 -13.45 0.32 -12.06
N ASN A 200 -14.53 -0.04 -11.35
CA ASN A 200 -15.44 0.90 -10.71
C ASN A 200 -15.70 0.54 -9.22
N PRO A 201 -14.69 0.62 -8.34
CA PRO A 201 -14.86 0.35 -6.91
C PRO A 201 -15.92 1.25 -6.29
N LYS A 202 -16.84 0.67 -5.50
CA LYS A 202 -17.93 1.40 -4.86
C LYS A 202 -17.90 1.22 -3.35
N ARG A 203 -17.98 2.31 -2.60
CA ARG A 203 -18.16 2.24 -1.15
C ARG A 203 -19.54 1.69 -0.82
N ILE A 204 -19.57 0.63 -0.02
CA ILE A 204 -20.80 -0.02 0.46
C ILE A 204 -20.99 0.11 1.96
N SER A 205 -19.92 0.36 2.72
CA SER A 205 -19.99 0.58 4.16
C SER A 205 -18.81 1.44 4.61
N GLU A 206 -19.02 2.13 5.72
CA GLU A 206 -17.97 2.90 6.40
C GLU A 206 -18.14 2.85 7.91
N TRP A 207 -17.02 2.89 8.60
CA TRP A 207 -16.94 3.22 10.03
C TRP A 207 -15.95 4.36 10.18
N THR A 208 -16.47 5.54 10.48
CA THR A 208 -15.65 6.74 10.68
C THR A 208 -15.54 7.03 12.16
N ARG A 209 -14.37 7.48 12.59
CA ARG A 209 -14.15 7.87 13.98
C ARG A 209 -14.98 9.11 14.27
N ARG A 210 -15.97 8.97 15.15
CA ARG A 210 -16.63 10.12 15.77
C ARG A 210 -15.83 10.49 17.02
N PRO A 211 -15.51 11.78 17.25
CA PRO A 211 -14.94 12.20 18.53
C PRO A 211 -15.89 11.74 19.65
N SER A 212 -15.46 10.81 20.51
CA SER A 212 -16.26 10.44 21.67
C SER A 212 -16.10 11.53 22.74
N ALA A 213 -17.12 11.74 23.55
CA ALA A 213 -17.07 12.67 24.69
C ALA A 213 -15.91 12.35 25.67
N SER A 214 -15.45 11.09 25.69
CA SER A 214 -14.30 10.64 26.47
C SER A 214 -12.95 11.13 25.90
N TRP A 215 -12.88 11.49 24.63
CA TRP A 215 -11.67 12.01 23.99
C TRP A 215 -11.35 13.43 24.46
N LYS A 216 -12.37 14.27 24.69
CA LYS A 216 -12.19 15.61 25.25
C LYS A 216 -11.58 15.58 26.66
N ARG A 217 -11.74 14.50 27.40
CA ARG A 217 -11.19 14.34 28.76
C ARG A 217 -9.73 13.83 28.79
N GLN A 218 -9.28 13.13 27.73
CA GLN A 218 -7.88 12.66 27.67
C GLN A 218 -6.91 13.76 27.24
N ASP A 219 -7.35 14.71 26.42
CA ASP A 219 -6.54 15.86 26.02
C ASP A 219 -6.37 16.87 27.17
N GLU A 220 -7.31 16.92 28.13
CA GLU A 220 -7.26 17.80 29.28
C GLU A 220 -6.44 17.25 30.46
N THR A 221 -6.00 15.99 30.42
CA THR A 221 -5.30 15.30 31.52
C THR A 221 -3.87 14.88 31.21
N CYS A 222 -3.29 15.30 30.08
CA CYS A 222 -1.87 15.10 29.79
C CYS A 222 -1.10 16.31 30.31
N PRO A 223 -0.45 16.28 31.51
CA PRO A 223 0.47 17.33 31.90
C PRO A 223 1.69 17.29 30.97
N SER A 224 2.10 18.47 30.56
CA SER A 224 3.31 18.79 29.80
C SER A 224 4.59 18.18 30.39
#